data_917bd56c3e86fd3161cbcbb3e80841f7
#
_entry.id   917bd56c3e86fd3161cbcbb3e80841f7
#
_cell.length_a   1.000
_cell.length_b   1.000
_cell.length_c   1.000
_cell.angle_alpha   90.00
_cell.angle_beta   90.00
_cell.angle_gamma   90.00
#
_symmetry.space_group_name_H-M   'P 1'
#
loop_
_entity.id
_entity.type
_entity.pdbx_description
1 polymer ?
#
loop_
_entity_poly.entity_id
_entity_poly.type
_entity_poly.pdbx_seq_one_letter_code
_entity_poly.pdbx_strand_id
1 'polypeptide(L)'
;VVAALLAVVPFFILVRVAVAAWQGGAGAWGAAALGVMSVYLVLAAWSWLMGRRSRPGGGTRRLLDRGAVALGVAFVLYGLVWIGASNTPDPEVRAEYRALHPVLRLATGLVFLADPGRVITDDDWSMEDYRLMGLSPGEASLHRVQDDGFVHAVDFRTRGRPEWGNRGVDLGFWLLGFHTRRHRGIADHLHVSLRPGR
;
A
#
# COMPACT_ATOMS: atom_id res chain seq x y z
N VAL A 1 13.42 -18.55 -0.09
CA VAL A 1 12.76 -17.75 0.97
C VAL A 1 13.53 -16.47 1.26
N VAL A 2 14.83 -16.52 1.62
CA VAL A 2 15.64 -15.33 1.97
C VAL A 2 15.69 -14.30 0.84
N ALA A 3 15.91 -14.71 -0.42
CA ALA A 3 15.96 -13.83 -1.57
C ALA A 3 14.62 -13.11 -1.80
N ALA A 4 13.49 -13.79 -1.62
CA ALA A 4 12.16 -13.20 -1.75
C ALA A 4 11.89 -12.17 -0.63
N LEU A 5 12.29 -12.47 0.60
CA LEU A 5 12.21 -11.52 1.71
C LEU A 5 13.05 -10.28 1.46
N LEU A 6 14.29 -10.43 1.00
CA LEU A 6 15.18 -9.32 0.67
C LEU A 6 14.63 -8.45 -0.47
N ALA A 7 13.89 -9.03 -1.42
CA ALA A 7 13.26 -8.29 -2.50
C ALA A 7 12.05 -7.43 -2.02
N VAL A 8 11.34 -7.88 -0.99
CA VAL A 8 10.13 -7.19 -0.47
C VAL A 8 10.48 -6.09 0.54
N VAL A 9 11.56 -6.26 1.31
CA VAL A 9 11.96 -5.33 2.39
C VAL A 9 12.08 -3.86 1.91
N PRO A 10 12.70 -3.54 0.77
CA PRO A 10 12.78 -2.15 0.31
C PRO A 10 11.40 -1.50 0.11
N PHE A 11 10.46 -2.24 -0.46
CA PHE A 11 9.10 -1.74 -0.71
C PHE A 11 8.30 -1.61 0.59
N PHE A 12 8.53 -2.51 1.54
CA PHE A 12 7.97 -2.39 2.89
C PHE A 12 8.48 -1.10 3.57
N ILE A 13 9.78 -0.83 3.50
CA ILE A 13 10.38 0.40 4.05
C ILE A 13 9.79 1.63 3.36
N LEU A 14 9.65 1.62 2.03
CA LEU A 14 9.04 2.70 1.26
C LEU A 14 7.68 3.08 1.84
N VAL A 15 6.77 2.09 1.92
CA VAL A 15 5.41 2.34 2.37
C VAL A 15 5.41 2.76 3.86
N ARG A 16 6.21 2.11 4.70
CA ARG A 16 6.27 2.44 6.13
C ARG A 16 6.77 3.87 6.40
N VAL A 17 7.78 4.31 5.64
CA VAL A 17 8.29 5.71 5.73
C VAL A 17 7.26 6.68 5.19
N ALA A 18 6.59 6.36 4.08
CA ALA A 18 5.54 7.20 3.52
C ALA A 18 4.37 7.38 4.51
N VAL A 19 3.93 6.29 5.17
CA VAL A 19 2.91 6.37 6.23
C VAL A 19 3.37 7.24 7.39
N ALA A 20 4.61 7.05 7.87
CA ALA A 20 5.15 7.85 8.98
C ALA A 20 5.27 9.34 8.60
N ALA A 21 5.69 9.65 7.38
CA ALA A 21 5.78 11.02 6.88
C ALA A 21 4.39 11.68 6.78
N TRP A 22 3.39 10.96 6.28
CA TRP A 22 2.00 11.41 6.28
C TRP A 22 1.48 11.69 7.69
N GLN A 23 1.68 10.76 8.61
CA GLN A 23 1.30 10.92 10.03
C GLN A 23 2.06 12.06 10.71
N GLY A 24 3.24 12.43 10.22
CA GLY A 24 4.03 13.58 10.64
C GLY A 24 3.63 14.90 9.98
N GLY A 25 2.57 14.93 9.18
CA GLY A 25 2.02 16.14 8.55
C GLY A 25 2.57 16.46 7.16
N ALA A 26 3.31 15.55 6.53
CA ALA A 26 3.67 15.72 5.12
C ALA A 26 2.42 15.61 4.24
N GLY A 27 2.32 16.41 3.18
CA GLY A 27 1.25 16.25 2.20
C GLY A 27 1.34 14.93 1.46
N ALA A 28 0.24 14.48 0.83
CA ALA A 28 0.09 13.17 0.20
C ALA A 28 1.26 12.78 -0.72
N TRP A 29 1.60 13.65 -1.66
CA TRP A 29 2.72 13.42 -2.59
C TRP A 29 4.09 13.57 -1.92
N GLY A 30 4.22 14.47 -0.93
CA GLY A 30 5.44 14.63 -0.13
C GLY A 30 5.74 13.36 0.67
N ALA A 31 4.75 12.75 1.29
CA ALA A 31 4.86 11.48 2.00
C ALA A 31 5.29 10.34 1.07
N ALA A 32 4.67 10.23 -0.11
CA ALA A 32 5.06 9.24 -1.11
C ALA A 32 6.50 9.46 -1.59
N ALA A 33 6.91 10.70 -1.86
CA ALA A 33 8.27 11.03 -2.27
C ALA A 33 9.31 10.68 -1.19
N LEU A 34 9.03 10.93 0.08
CA LEU A 34 9.91 10.54 1.20
C LEU A 34 10.04 9.01 1.30
N GLY A 35 8.95 8.27 1.07
CA GLY A 35 8.99 6.82 0.97
C GLY A 35 9.94 6.36 -0.15
N VAL A 36 9.82 6.91 -1.35
CA VAL A 36 10.69 6.59 -2.50
C VAL A 36 12.15 6.92 -2.18
N MET A 37 12.40 8.09 -1.61
CA MET A 37 13.75 8.50 -1.20
C MET A 37 14.37 7.52 -0.20
N SER A 38 13.58 7.01 0.74
CA SER A 38 14.06 6.04 1.74
C SER A 38 14.57 4.74 1.10
N VAL A 39 13.89 4.25 0.05
CA VAL A 39 14.35 3.06 -0.69
C VAL A 39 15.68 3.35 -1.38
N TYR A 40 15.79 4.50 -2.04
CA TYR A 40 17.05 4.89 -2.68
C TYR A 40 18.20 4.92 -1.68
N LEU A 41 18.00 5.53 -0.49
CA LEU A 41 19.00 5.59 0.55
C LEU A 41 19.40 4.20 1.08
N VAL A 42 18.43 3.32 1.31
CA VAL A 42 18.68 1.93 1.74
C VAL A 42 19.48 1.16 0.70
N LEU A 43 19.10 1.24 -0.57
CA LEU A 43 19.80 0.56 -1.65
C LEU A 43 21.20 1.15 -1.89
N ALA A 44 21.37 2.45 -1.80
CA ALA A 44 22.66 3.11 -1.89
C ALA A 44 23.58 2.71 -0.72
N ALA A 45 23.07 2.68 0.51
CA ALA A 45 23.81 2.21 1.68
C ALA A 45 24.22 0.74 1.54
N TRP A 46 23.30 -0.10 1.07
CA TRP A 46 23.58 -1.51 0.80
C TRP A 46 24.67 -1.69 -0.27
N SER A 47 24.56 -0.98 -1.40
CA SER A 47 25.56 -0.99 -2.46
C SER A 47 26.94 -0.55 -1.97
N TRP A 48 26.98 0.47 -1.10
CA TRP A 48 28.22 0.95 -0.51
C TRP A 48 28.85 -0.08 0.45
N LEU A 49 28.06 -0.75 1.31
CA LEU A 49 28.51 -1.80 2.23
C LEU A 49 29.07 -3.00 1.46
N MET A 50 28.35 -3.46 0.42
CA MET A 50 28.80 -4.56 -0.42
C MET A 50 30.05 -4.19 -1.23
N GLY A 51 30.13 -2.98 -1.75
CA GLY A 51 31.29 -2.47 -2.47
C GLY A 51 32.55 -2.39 -1.61
N ARG A 52 32.43 -2.17 -0.30
CA ARG A 52 33.56 -2.24 0.64
C ARG A 52 34.09 -3.67 0.80
N ARG A 53 33.22 -4.68 0.80
CA ARG A 53 33.59 -6.08 1.00
C ARG A 53 34.14 -6.75 -0.25
N SER A 54 33.59 -6.44 -1.43
CA SER A 54 33.82 -7.21 -2.65
C SER A 54 34.64 -6.45 -3.71
N ARG A 55 34.99 -5.18 -3.52
CA ARG A 55 35.66 -4.30 -4.49
C ARG A 55 35.15 -4.54 -5.95
N PRO A 56 33.83 -4.52 -6.20
CA PRO A 56 33.32 -4.71 -7.54
C PRO A 56 33.88 -3.62 -8.45
N GLY A 57 34.20 -3.98 -9.67
CA GLY A 57 34.64 -3.01 -10.68
C GLY A 57 33.59 -1.89 -10.83
N GLY A 58 34.05 -0.67 -11.16
CA GLY A 58 33.16 0.50 -11.21
C GLY A 58 31.92 0.33 -12.11
N GLY A 59 32.00 -0.55 -13.11
CA GLY A 59 30.89 -0.93 -13.99
C GLY A 59 29.79 -1.70 -13.28
N THR A 60 30.12 -2.70 -12.47
CA THR A 60 29.16 -3.51 -11.72
C THR A 60 28.40 -2.68 -10.71
N ARG A 61 29.07 -1.76 -10.01
CA ARG A 61 28.41 -0.85 -9.06
C ARG A 61 27.38 0.05 -9.73
N ARG A 62 27.75 0.68 -10.87
CA ARG A 62 26.83 1.52 -11.64
C ARG A 62 25.61 0.74 -12.15
N LEU A 63 25.80 -0.53 -12.53
CA LEU A 63 24.71 -1.39 -12.98
C LEU A 63 23.73 -1.70 -11.82
N LEU A 64 24.26 -2.02 -10.64
CA LEU A 64 23.45 -2.27 -9.44
C LEU A 64 22.67 -1.02 -9.03
N ASP A 65 23.32 0.15 -9.01
CA ASP A 65 22.66 1.41 -8.65
C ASP A 65 21.53 1.77 -9.63
N ARG A 66 21.77 1.62 -10.94
CA ARG A 66 20.73 1.85 -11.97
C ARG A 66 19.60 0.84 -11.89
N GLY A 67 19.91 -0.44 -11.64
CA GLY A 67 18.91 -1.49 -11.47
C GLY A 67 18.02 -1.24 -10.24
N ALA A 68 18.60 -0.78 -9.14
CA ALA A 68 17.85 -0.44 -7.93
C ALA A 68 16.89 0.75 -8.16
N VAL A 69 17.36 1.80 -8.84
CA VAL A 69 16.51 2.95 -9.21
C VAL A 69 15.39 2.52 -10.14
N ALA A 70 15.69 1.73 -11.18
CA ALA A 70 14.70 1.25 -12.13
C ALA A 70 13.62 0.39 -11.45
N LEU A 71 14.02 -0.50 -10.53
CA LEU A 71 13.09 -1.32 -9.76
C LEU A 71 12.19 -0.47 -8.85
N GLY A 72 12.74 0.52 -8.16
CA GLY A 72 11.98 1.45 -7.33
C GLY A 72 10.96 2.25 -8.15
N VAL A 73 11.37 2.79 -9.28
CA VAL A 73 10.49 3.52 -10.21
C VAL A 73 9.39 2.61 -10.76
N ALA A 74 9.74 1.38 -11.18
CA ALA A 74 8.78 0.41 -11.69
C ALA A 74 7.72 0.06 -10.62
N PHE A 75 8.12 -0.12 -9.37
CA PHE A 75 7.18 -0.37 -8.26
C PHE A 75 6.25 0.82 -8.02
N VAL A 76 6.79 2.05 -8.00
CA VAL A 76 5.99 3.26 -7.80
C VAL A 76 4.97 3.42 -8.94
N LEU A 77 5.40 3.25 -10.18
CA LEU A 77 4.50 3.28 -11.34
C LEU A 77 3.44 2.17 -11.24
N TYR A 78 3.85 0.96 -10.86
CA TYR A 78 2.91 -0.13 -10.64
C TYR A 78 1.87 0.23 -9.56
N GLY A 79 2.29 0.66 -8.37
CA GLY A 79 1.39 0.99 -7.26
C GLY A 79 0.50 2.21 -7.54
N LEU A 80 1.00 3.21 -8.27
CA LEU A 80 0.25 4.45 -8.53
C LEU A 80 -0.61 4.39 -9.80
N VAL A 81 -0.24 3.62 -10.80
CA VAL A 81 -0.87 3.64 -12.13
C VAL A 81 -1.58 2.34 -12.46
N TRP A 82 -0.94 1.21 -12.12
CA TRP A 82 -1.42 -0.10 -12.52
C TRP A 82 -2.51 -0.62 -11.58
N ILE A 83 -3.64 -0.99 -12.17
CA ILE A 83 -4.72 -1.69 -11.50
C ILE A 83 -5.12 -2.85 -12.39
N GLY A 84 -4.96 -4.06 -11.88
CA GLY A 84 -5.43 -5.26 -12.57
C GLY A 84 -6.96 -5.30 -12.61
N ALA A 85 -7.54 -5.61 -13.76
CA ALA A 85 -9.00 -5.82 -13.86
C ALA A 85 -9.47 -6.97 -12.95
N SER A 86 -8.59 -7.92 -12.64
CA SER A 86 -8.86 -9.01 -11.69
C SER A 86 -8.95 -8.55 -10.24
N ASN A 87 -8.29 -7.44 -9.89
CA ASN A 87 -8.28 -6.91 -8.53
C ASN A 87 -9.41 -5.90 -8.28
N THR A 88 -9.93 -5.30 -9.35
CA THR A 88 -11.06 -4.36 -9.35
C THR A 88 -12.03 -4.76 -10.47
N PRO A 89 -12.86 -5.78 -10.26
CA PRO A 89 -13.75 -6.31 -11.29
C PRO A 89 -14.82 -5.29 -11.72
N ASP A 90 -15.23 -4.42 -10.81
CA ASP A 90 -16.19 -3.37 -11.04
C ASP A 90 -15.54 -2.09 -11.57
N PRO A 91 -16.07 -1.42 -12.63
CA PRO A 91 -15.58 -0.13 -13.10
C PRO A 91 -15.69 1.00 -12.05
N GLU A 92 -16.71 0.98 -11.19
CA GLU A 92 -16.92 1.97 -10.13
C GLU A 92 -15.83 1.83 -9.07
N VAL A 93 -15.57 0.62 -8.58
CA VAL A 93 -14.44 0.30 -7.68
C VAL A 93 -13.10 0.75 -8.26
N ARG A 94 -12.94 0.63 -9.59
CA ARG A 94 -11.72 1.10 -10.27
C ARG A 94 -11.61 2.61 -10.26
N ALA A 95 -12.72 3.34 -10.35
CA ALA A 95 -12.72 4.79 -10.27
C ALA A 95 -12.35 5.26 -8.86
N GLU A 96 -12.91 4.63 -7.82
CA GLU A 96 -12.55 4.89 -6.41
C GLU A 96 -11.07 4.60 -6.13
N TYR A 97 -10.55 3.49 -6.61
CA TYR A 97 -9.13 3.19 -6.46
C TYR A 97 -8.24 4.31 -7.03
N ARG A 98 -8.65 4.95 -8.12
CA ARG A 98 -7.92 6.10 -8.69
C ARG A 98 -7.94 7.32 -7.77
N ALA A 99 -8.96 7.44 -6.94
CA ALA A 99 -9.09 8.49 -5.93
C ALA A 99 -8.37 8.16 -4.62
N LEU A 100 -7.88 6.92 -4.42
CA LEU A 100 -7.15 6.54 -3.21
C LEU A 100 -5.91 7.40 -3.00
N HIS A 101 -5.66 7.73 -1.74
CA HIS A 101 -4.45 8.42 -1.33
C HIS A 101 -3.17 7.71 -1.83
N PRO A 102 -2.17 8.43 -2.39
CA PRO A 102 -0.99 7.83 -3.02
C PRO A 102 -0.28 6.79 -2.14
N VAL A 103 -0.14 7.06 -0.84
CA VAL A 103 0.47 6.13 0.12
C VAL A 103 -0.34 4.84 0.26
N LEU A 104 -1.68 4.94 0.28
CA LEU A 104 -2.56 3.78 0.36
C LEU A 104 -2.51 2.97 -0.94
N ARG A 105 -2.42 3.63 -2.10
CA ARG A 105 -2.22 2.95 -3.40
C ARG A 105 -0.91 2.15 -3.45
N LEU A 106 0.19 2.73 -2.95
CA LEU A 106 1.48 2.03 -2.87
C LEU A 106 1.38 0.79 -1.97
N ALA A 107 0.71 0.90 -0.82
CA ALA A 107 0.49 -0.24 0.08
C ALA A 107 -0.38 -1.33 -0.55
N THR A 108 -1.47 -0.94 -1.22
CA THR A 108 -2.35 -1.86 -1.95
C THR A 108 -1.60 -2.54 -3.10
N GLY A 109 -0.76 -1.82 -3.83
CA GLY A 109 0.12 -2.37 -4.85
C GLY A 109 1.07 -3.44 -4.30
N LEU A 110 1.61 -3.24 -3.11
CA LEU A 110 2.45 -4.25 -2.46
C LEU A 110 1.67 -5.52 -2.12
N VAL A 111 0.42 -5.38 -1.66
CA VAL A 111 -0.46 -6.53 -1.41
C VAL A 111 -0.76 -7.28 -2.71
N PHE A 112 -1.05 -6.59 -3.81
CA PHE A 112 -1.32 -7.24 -5.10
C PHE A 112 -0.10 -7.95 -5.68
N LEU A 113 1.12 -7.46 -5.42
CA LEU A 113 2.35 -8.18 -5.77
C LEU A 113 2.51 -9.48 -4.97
N ALA A 114 2.14 -9.47 -3.69
CA ALA A 114 2.21 -10.64 -2.81
C ALA A 114 1.04 -11.63 -3.03
N ASP A 115 -0.14 -11.13 -3.38
CA ASP A 115 -1.39 -11.86 -3.57
C ASP A 115 -2.17 -11.30 -4.78
N PRO A 116 -1.78 -11.67 -6.02
CA PRO A 116 -2.39 -11.13 -7.24
C PRO A 116 -3.89 -11.42 -7.38
N GLY A 117 -4.40 -12.41 -6.68
CA GLY A 117 -5.84 -12.74 -6.67
C GLY A 117 -6.65 -11.97 -5.62
N ARG A 118 -6.06 -11.03 -4.87
CA ARG A 118 -6.79 -10.20 -3.92
C ARG A 118 -7.71 -9.22 -4.66
N VAL A 119 -8.94 -9.08 -4.18
CA VAL A 119 -9.97 -8.23 -4.78
C VAL A 119 -10.29 -7.10 -3.81
N ILE A 120 -10.36 -5.87 -4.35
CA ILE A 120 -10.98 -4.75 -3.66
C ILE A 120 -12.48 -4.89 -3.85
N THR A 121 -13.21 -4.76 -2.77
CA THR A 121 -14.66 -4.66 -2.79
C THR A 121 -15.02 -3.21 -2.62
N ASP A 122 -15.96 -2.79 -3.43
CA ASP A 122 -16.75 -1.63 -3.12
C ASP A 122 -17.79 -2.05 -2.09
N ASP A 123 -17.77 -1.44 -0.96
CA ASP A 123 -18.93 -1.35 -0.10
C ASP A 123 -19.53 0.03 -0.37
N ASP A 124 -20.08 0.23 -1.60
CA ASP A 124 -20.85 1.43 -2.00
C ASP A 124 -22.15 1.49 -1.19
N TRP A 125 -21.97 1.53 0.10
CA TRP A 125 -23.02 1.64 1.08
C TRP A 125 -23.36 3.13 1.16
N SER A 126 -24.54 3.47 0.71
CA SER A 126 -25.06 4.81 0.89
C SER A 126 -25.08 5.18 2.39
N MET A 127 -25.12 6.47 2.73
CA MET A 127 -25.28 6.91 4.12
C MET A 127 -26.53 6.32 4.78
N GLU A 128 -27.52 5.98 3.98
CA GLU A 128 -28.75 5.31 4.42
C GLU A 128 -28.45 3.86 4.85
N ASP A 129 -27.66 3.13 4.09
CA ASP A 129 -27.24 1.76 4.41
C ASP A 129 -26.42 1.71 5.70
N TYR A 130 -25.50 2.66 5.91
CA TYR A 130 -24.75 2.80 7.16
C TYR A 130 -25.67 3.05 8.37
N ARG A 131 -26.69 3.89 8.21
CA ARG A 131 -27.69 4.13 9.26
C ARG A 131 -28.51 2.89 9.57
N LEU A 132 -28.95 2.18 8.53
CA LEU A 132 -29.73 0.93 8.67
C LEU A 132 -28.91 -0.17 9.36
N MET A 133 -27.58 -0.20 9.17
CA MET A 133 -26.67 -1.13 9.83
C MET A 133 -26.23 -0.69 11.22
N GLY A 134 -26.61 0.49 11.68
CA GLY A 134 -26.18 1.03 12.97
C GLY A 134 -24.68 1.34 13.04
N LEU A 135 -24.00 1.51 11.89
CA LEU A 135 -22.59 1.85 11.82
C LEU A 135 -22.38 3.35 12.00
N SER A 136 -21.33 3.72 12.74
CA SER A 136 -21.06 5.14 12.98
C SER A 136 -20.59 5.83 11.69
N PRO A 137 -21.01 7.08 11.45
CA PRO A 137 -20.60 7.86 10.26
C PRO A 137 -19.09 8.06 10.12
N GLY A 138 -18.32 7.90 11.20
CA GLY A 138 -16.90 8.22 11.23
C GLY A 138 -16.00 7.28 10.39
N GLU A 139 -16.32 5.99 10.31
CA GLU A 139 -15.55 5.04 9.46
C GLU A 139 -16.00 5.14 7.99
N ALA A 140 -17.28 5.35 7.74
CA ALA A 140 -17.83 5.63 6.41
C ALA A 140 -17.21 6.87 5.77
N SER A 141 -16.80 7.87 6.57
CA SER A 141 -16.27 9.11 6.03
C SER A 141 -14.94 8.94 5.29
N LEU A 142 -14.10 7.95 5.64
CA LEU A 142 -12.79 7.77 5.02
C LEU A 142 -12.83 7.14 3.62
N HIS A 143 -13.95 6.54 3.22
CA HIS A 143 -14.22 6.08 1.84
C HIS A 143 -14.65 7.23 0.92
N ARG A 144 -14.82 8.43 1.44
CA ARG A 144 -15.10 9.63 0.64
C ARG A 144 -13.84 10.41 0.39
N VAL A 145 -13.87 11.22 -0.66
CA VAL A 145 -12.80 12.19 -0.93
C VAL A 145 -12.70 13.16 0.23
N GLN A 146 -11.53 13.23 0.83
CA GLN A 146 -11.21 14.12 1.95
C GLN A 146 -10.79 15.50 1.44
N ASP A 147 -10.50 16.44 2.36
CA ASP A 147 -10.09 17.82 2.03
C ASP A 147 -8.79 17.89 1.21
N ASP A 148 -7.95 16.87 1.27
CA ASP A 148 -6.73 16.75 0.46
C ASP A 148 -6.97 16.21 -0.97
N GLY A 149 -8.22 15.92 -1.32
CA GLY A 149 -8.64 15.43 -2.62
C GLY A 149 -8.51 13.91 -2.80
N PHE A 150 -8.26 13.14 -1.73
CA PHE A 150 -8.07 11.70 -1.80
C PHE A 150 -9.03 10.92 -0.89
N VAL A 151 -9.26 9.66 -1.25
CA VAL A 151 -9.94 8.66 -0.43
C VAL A 151 -8.90 7.97 0.47
N HIS A 152 -9.19 7.83 1.75
CA HIS A 152 -8.25 7.35 2.77
C HIS A 152 -8.55 5.93 3.28
N ALA A 153 -9.51 5.23 2.70
CA ALA A 153 -9.82 3.86 3.05
C ALA A 153 -9.99 2.98 1.82
N VAL A 154 -9.80 1.68 2.00
CA VAL A 154 -10.02 0.64 1.00
C VAL A 154 -10.45 -0.65 1.69
N ASP A 155 -11.38 -1.37 1.09
CA ASP A 155 -11.88 -2.63 1.58
C ASP A 155 -11.42 -3.79 0.70
N PHE A 156 -10.95 -4.86 1.35
CA PHE A 156 -10.49 -6.06 0.67
C PHE A 156 -11.41 -7.23 0.96
N ARG A 157 -11.86 -7.91 -0.08
CA ARG A 157 -12.62 -9.14 0.03
C ARG A 157 -11.83 -10.20 0.78
N THR A 158 -12.45 -10.76 1.82
CA THR A 158 -11.88 -11.84 2.63
C THR A 158 -12.61 -13.16 2.46
N ARG A 159 -13.87 -13.10 2.00
CA ARG A 159 -14.70 -14.28 1.73
C ARG A 159 -14.09 -15.14 0.61
N GLY A 160 -14.08 -16.45 0.82
CA GLY A 160 -13.52 -17.41 -0.15
C GLY A 160 -12.00 -17.55 -0.11
N ARG A 161 -11.34 -16.91 0.87
CA ARG A 161 -9.90 -16.99 1.07
C ARG A 161 -9.53 -17.68 2.39
N PRO A 162 -8.38 -18.34 2.45
CA PRO A 162 -7.93 -18.98 3.69
C PRO A 162 -7.65 -17.92 4.76
N GLU A 163 -8.06 -18.22 5.98
CA GLU A 163 -7.95 -17.28 7.12
C GLU A 163 -6.50 -16.86 7.41
N TRP A 164 -5.52 -17.72 7.23
CA TRP A 164 -4.11 -17.36 7.37
C TRP A 164 -3.66 -16.28 6.37
N GLY A 165 -4.19 -16.33 5.14
CA GLY A 165 -3.92 -15.30 4.12
C GLY A 165 -4.57 -13.96 4.48
N ASN A 166 -5.80 -13.98 5.01
CA ASN A 166 -6.48 -12.76 5.48
C ASN A 166 -5.75 -12.13 6.67
N ARG A 167 -5.32 -12.95 7.64
CA ARG A 167 -4.50 -12.47 8.77
C ARG A 167 -3.13 -11.95 8.33
N GLY A 168 -2.53 -12.57 7.31
CA GLY A 168 -1.26 -12.10 6.74
C GLY A 168 -1.37 -10.69 6.14
N VAL A 169 -2.44 -10.41 5.41
CA VAL A 169 -2.71 -9.08 4.83
C VAL A 169 -3.03 -8.08 5.93
N ASP A 170 -3.88 -8.44 6.90
CA ASP A 170 -4.21 -7.59 8.05
C ASP A 170 -2.94 -7.19 8.83
N LEU A 171 -2.13 -8.18 9.23
CA LEU A 171 -0.85 -7.95 9.91
C LEU A 171 0.11 -7.10 9.05
N GLY A 172 0.16 -7.34 7.74
CA GLY A 172 0.99 -6.57 6.81
C GLY A 172 0.64 -5.08 6.82
N PHE A 173 -0.64 -4.74 6.69
CA PHE A 173 -1.08 -3.35 6.78
C PHE A 173 -0.87 -2.73 8.16
N TRP A 174 -1.12 -3.48 9.22
CA TRP A 174 -0.86 -3.01 10.58
C TRP A 174 0.63 -2.70 10.81
N LEU A 175 1.54 -3.57 10.37
CA LEU A 175 2.99 -3.34 10.43
C LEU A 175 3.43 -2.12 9.60
N LEU A 176 2.76 -1.86 8.48
CA LEU A 176 2.98 -0.68 7.66
C LEU A 176 2.48 0.61 8.35
N GLY A 177 1.67 0.51 9.40
CA GLY A 177 1.15 1.63 10.17
C GLY A 177 -0.24 2.10 9.75
N PHE A 178 -0.97 1.31 8.98
CA PHE A 178 -2.38 1.55 8.68
C PHE A 178 -3.27 1.08 9.84
N HIS A 179 -4.45 1.66 9.92
CA HIS A 179 -5.51 1.14 10.77
C HIS A 179 -6.27 0.06 10.02
N THR A 180 -6.42 -1.11 10.64
CA THR A 180 -7.13 -2.23 10.05
C THR A 180 -8.29 -2.67 10.92
N ARG A 181 -9.39 -3.10 10.30
CA ARG A 181 -10.55 -3.68 10.99
C ARG A 181 -11.16 -4.79 10.14
N ARG A 182 -11.30 -5.97 10.71
CA ARG A 182 -12.00 -7.08 10.07
C ARG A 182 -13.49 -7.02 10.40
N HIS A 183 -14.30 -6.84 9.38
CA HIS A 183 -15.75 -7.03 9.47
C HIS A 183 -16.08 -8.47 9.11
N ARG A 184 -16.89 -9.13 9.94
CA ARG A 184 -17.33 -10.51 9.74
C ARG A 184 -18.84 -10.55 9.55
N GLY A 185 -19.33 -11.48 8.73
CA GLY A 185 -20.75 -11.64 8.49
C GLY A 185 -21.09 -11.69 7.01
N ILE A 186 -22.22 -11.11 6.61
CA ILE A 186 -22.72 -11.15 5.23
C ILE A 186 -21.75 -10.47 4.27
N ALA A 187 -21.20 -9.31 4.66
CA ALA A 187 -20.19 -8.55 3.93
C ALA A 187 -18.80 -8.72 4.57
N ASP A 188 -18.24 -9.95 4.53
CA ASP A 188 -16.94 -10.25 5.15
C ASP A 188 -15.80 -9.58 4.37
N HIS A 189 -15.21 -8.52 4.94
CA HIS A 189 -14.12 -7.75 4.36
C HIS A 189 -13.09 -7.30 5.40
N LEU A 190 -11.92 -6.91 4.93
CA LEU A 190 -10.88 -6.25 5.71
C LEU A 190 -10.87 -4.77 5.32
N HIS A 191 -11.32 -3.92 6.21
CA HIS A 191 -11.22 -2.47 6.12
C HIS A 191 -9.80 -2.03 6.45
N VAL A 192 -9.20 -1.21 5.59
CA VAL A 192 -7.87 -0.63 5.78
C VAL A 192 -7.96 0.87 5.58
N SER A 193 -7.50 1.64 6.55
CA SER A 193 -7.54 3.10 6.46
C SER A 193 -6.23 3.78 6.86
N LEU A 194 -5.94 4.88 6.16
CA LEU A 194 -4.82 5.78 6.42
C LEU A 194 -5.35 6.96 7.22
N ARG A 195 -5.07 7.00 8.52
CA ARG A 195 -5.48 8.11 9.37
C ARG A 195 -4.43 9.23 9.34
N PRO A 196 -4.84 10.52 9.39
CA PRO A 196 -3.91 11.61 9.59
C PRO A 196 -3.18 11.44 10.94
N GLY A 197 -1.97 12.00 11.03
CA GLY A 197 -1.26 12.11 12.30
C GLY A 197 -2.02 12.99 13.28
N ARG A 198 -1.80 12.75 14.56
CA ARG A 198 -2.35 13.56 15.65
C ARG A 198 -1.58 14.86 15.78
#